data_eef99cb8599cc222cb9084e62d56bc5e
#
_entry.id   eef99cb8599cc222cb9084e62d56bc5e
#
_cell.length_a   1.000
_cell.length_b   1.000
_cell.length_c   1.000
_cell.angle_alpha   90.00
_cell.angle_beta   90.00
_cell.angle_gamma   90.00
#
_symmetry.space_group_name_H-M   'P 1'
#
loop_
_entity.id
_entity.type
_entity.pdbx_description
1 polymer ?
#
loop_
_entity_poly.entity_id
_entity_poly.type
_entity_poly.pdbx_seq_one_letter_code
_entity_poly.pdbx_strand_id
1 'polypeptide(L)'
;MNHFELFNLPVELDIDLASLKSSFLSLQQQYHPDKAEDKDQALIKSSEINQAFKVLSQVDSRAAYLLALKKQDHHLDQSISDFEFLQSALEPREQLDEATSQEHLSTLKQEVFQWIDGLVREFKIDYSDEDWGEARDTVRKLRFFQRVLNDIEKAEDQLLDDEDNFDLDDDF
;
A
#
# COMPACT_ATOMS: atom_id res chain seq x y z
N MET A 1 17.13 -14.57 -2.90
CA MET A 1 15.70 -14.71 -2.46
C MET A 1 15.05 -13.34 -2.50
N ASN A 2 13.94 -13.20 -3.23
CA ASN A 2 13.18 -11.96 -3.26
C ASN A 2 12.17 -11.89 -2.10
N HIS A 3 11.47 -10.76 -1.98
CA HIS A 3 10.51 -10.55 -0.89
C HIS A 3 9.31 -11.51 -0.95
N PHE A 4 8.83 -11.85 -2.13
CA PHE A 4 7.73 -12.81 -2.29
C PHE A 4 8.13 -14.22 -1.82
N GLU A 5 9.31 -14.67 -2.23
CA GLU A 5 9.85 -15.97 -1.82
C GLU A 5 10.07 -16.06 -0.31
N LEU A 6 10.50 -14.96 0.32
CA LEU A 6 10.68 -14.89 1.77
C LEU A 6 9.39 -15.25 2.53
N PHE A 7 8.23 -14.86 2.01
CA PHE A 7 6.92 -15.12 2.61
C PHE A 7 6.18 -16.30 1.97
N ASN A 8 6.83 -17.10 1.13
CA ASN A 8 6.22 -18.21 0.38
C ASN A 8 5.02 -17.77 -0.47
N LEU A 9 5.12 -16.61 -1.11
CA LEU A 9 4.09 -16.07 -1.97
C LEU A 9 4.51 -16.17 -3.44
N PRO A 10 3.55 -16.31 -4.38
CA PRO A 10 3.85 -16.18 -5.80
C PRO A 10 4.33 -14.77 -6.13
N VAL A 11 5.22 -14.67 -7.16
CA VAL A 11 5.78 -13.39 -7.61
C VAL A 11 4.77 -12.73 -8.56
N GLU A 12 3.77 -12.09 -8.00
CA GLU A 12 2.69 -11.43 -8.76
C GLU A 12 2.09 -10.28 -7.94
N LEU A 13 1.35 -9.40 -8.63
CA LEU A 13 0.75 -8.24 -7.96
C LEU A 13 -0.38 -8.64 -7.01
N ASP A 14 -1.25 -9.55 -7.43
CA ASP A 14 -2.34 -10.05 -6.60
C ASP A 14 -1.81 -11.11 -5.63
N ILE A 15 -1.71 -10.74 -4.36
CA ILE A 15 -1.31 -11.65 -3.28
C ILE A 15 -2.37 -11.69 -2.19
N ASP A 16 -2.42 -12.79 -1.45
CA ASP A 16 -3.24 -12.91 -0.26
C ASP A 16 -2.57 -12.15 0.90
N LEU A 17 -3.11 -11.00 1.26
CA LEU A 17 -2.59 -10.16 2.35
C LEU A 17 -2.69 -10.85 3.72
N ALA A 18 -3.67 -11.71 3.93
CA ALA A 18 -3.78 -12.50 5.15
C ALA A 18 -2.64 -13.51 5.27
N SER A 19 -2.30 -14.19 4.18
CA SER A 19 -1.14 -15.09 4.10
C SER A 19 0.17 -14.34 4.30
N LEU A 20 0.33 -13.15 3.72
CA LEU A 20 1.49 -12.29 3.93
C LEU A 20 1.66 -11.95 5.42
N LYS A 21 0.60 -11.51 6.07
CA LYS A 21 0.63 -11.16 7.49
C LYS A 21 0.95 -12.34 8.39
N SER A 22 0.34 -13.49 8.12
CA SER A 22 0.59 -14.74 8.85
C SER A 22 2.05 -15.17 8.75
N SER A 23 2.61 -15.18 7.55
CA SER A 23 4.03 -15.49 7.32
C SER A 23 4.96 -14.48 7.99
N PHE A 24 4.62 -13.21 7.93
CA PHE A 24 5.37 -12.14 8.59
C PHE A 24 5.46 -12.35 10.11
N LEU A 25 4.33 -12.61 10.77
CA LEU A 25 4.29 -12.85 12.21
C LEU A 25 5.09 -14.11 12.60
N SER A 26 4.98 -15.16 11.81
CA SER A 26 5.72 -16.41 12.03
C SER A 26 7.24 -16.18 11.93
N LEU A 27 7.69 -15.44 10.90
CA LEU A 27 9.11 -15.13 10.72
C LEU A 27 9.63 -14.19 11.81
N GLN A 28 8.84 -13.23 12.25
CA GLN A 28 9.21 -12.36 13.37
C GLN A 28 9.44 -13.14 14.66
N GLN A 29 8.59 -14.12 14.96
CA GLN A 29 8.76 -14.99 16.12
C GLN A 29 10.01 -15.86 16.00
N GLN A 30 10.27 -16.40 14.81
CA GLN A 30 11.43 -17.24 14.56
C GLN A 30 12.76 -16.51 14.72
N TYR A 31 12.84 -15.26 14.28
CA TYR A 31 14.07 -14.45 14.24
C TYR A 31 14.11 -13.34 15.30
N HIS A 32 13.30 -13.45 16.35
CA HIS A 32 13.31 -12.46 17.42
C HIS A 32 14.68 -12.45 18.14
N PRO A 33 15.30 -11.28 18.36
CA PRO A 33 16.63 -11.18 19.00
C PRO A 33 16.72 -11.86 20.37
N ASP A 34 15.64 -11.88 21.15
CA ASP A 34 15.60 -12.49 22.48
C ASP A 34 15.72 -14.02 22.46
N LYS A 35 15.43 -14.65 21.29
CA LYS A 35 15.48 -16.10 21.11
C LYS A 35 16.72 -16.58 20.37
N ALA A 36 17.53 -15.67 19.84
CA ALA A 36 18.67 -15.98 18.99
C ALA A 36 19.97 -16.14 19.78
N GLU A 37 20.81 -17.08 19.38
CA GLU A 37 22.18 -17.21 19.89
C GLU A 37 23.06 -16.03 19.43
N ASP A 38 22.94 -15.63 18.16
CA ASP A 38 23.56 -14.44 17.60
C ASP A 38 22.54 -13.32 17.42
N LYS A 39 22.53 -12.37 18.37
CA LYS A 39 21.60 -11.24 18.39
C LYS A 39 21.80 -10.27 17.23
N ASP A 40 23.00 -10.08 16.75
CA ASP A 40 23.30 -9.16 15.65
C ASP A 40 22.74 -9.69 14.33
N GLN A 41 22.92 -10.99 14.05
CA GLN A 41 22.34 -11.62 12.85
C GLN A 41 20.81 -11.66 12.93
N ALA A 42 20.24 -11.95 14.10
CA ALA A 42 18.79 -11.92 14.30
C ALA A 42 18.21 -10.52 14.05
N LEU A 43 18.89 -9.47 14.48
CA LEU A 43 18.46 -8.09 14.25
C LEU A 43 18.47 -7.75 12.76
N ILE A 44 19.54 -8.13 12.03
CA ILE A 44 19.63 -7.92 10.58
C ILE A 44 18.49 -8.66 9.88
N LYS A 45 18.25 -9.92 10.22
CA LYS A 45 17.19 -10.72 9.61
C LYS A 45 15.80 -10.16 9.91
N SER A 46 15.56 -9.73 11.14
CA SER A 46 14.32 -9.07 11.53
C SER A 46 14.09 -7.78 10.75
N SER A 47 15.13 -6.99 10.54
CA SER A 47 15.07 -5.78 9.72
C SER A 47 14.73 -6.07 8.26
N GLU A 48 15.32 -7.10 7.66
CA GLU A 48 15.00 -7.55 6.30
C GLU A 48 13.54 -7.98 6.17
N ILE A 49 13.04 -8.75 7.15
CA ILE A 49 11.64 -9.20 7.20
C ILE A 49 10.69 -8.01 7.29
N ASN A 50 10.98 -7.04 8.14
CA ASN A 50 10.18 -5.82 8.28
C ASN A 50 10.16 -5.00 6.99
N GLN A 51 11.30 -4.84 6.34
CA GLN A 51 11.39 -4.10 5.07
C GLN A 51 10.61 -4.80 3.96
N ALA A 52 10.77 -6.12 3.83
CA ALA A 52 10.05 -6.90 2.84
C ALA A 52 8.54 -6.85 3.06
N PHE A 53 8.07 -6.94 4.29
CA PHE A 53 6.65 -6.81 4.64
C PHE A 53 6.11 -5.42 4.26
N LYS A 54 6.83 -4.37 4.60
CA LYS A 54 6.45 -2.99 4.26
C LYS A 54 6.30 -2.81 2.74
N VAL A 55 7.24 -3.35 1.96
CA VAL A 55 7.20 -3.26 0.49
C VAL A 55 5.99 -3.99 -0.09
N LEU A 56 5.69 -5.20 0.40
CA LEU A 56 4.61 -6.02 -0.15
C LEU A 56 3.22 -5.67 0.36
N SER A 57 3.11 -4.95 1.47
CA SER A 57 1.82 -4.67 2.13
C SER A 57 0.92 -3.71 1.35
N GLN A 58 1.50 -2.77 0.60
CA GLN A 58 0.76 -1.80 -0.19
C GLN A 58 0.92 -2.08 -1.68
N VAL A 59 -0.15 -1.88 -2.43
CA VAL A 59 -0.19 -2.25 -3.86
C VAL A 59 0.80 -1.45 -4.70
N ASP A 60 1.00 -0.17 -4.40
CA ASP A 60 1.93 0.69 -5.13
C ASP A 60 3.39 0.27 -4.94
N SER A 61 3.82 0.03 -3.71
CA SER A 61 5.17 -0.43 -3.41
C SER A 61 5.41 -1.86 -3.91
N ARG A 62 4.40 -2.71 -3.86
CA ARG A 62 4.48 -4.07 -4.41
C ARG A 62 4.63 -4.04 -5.94
N ALA A 63 3.87 -3.22 -6.65
CA ALA A 63 4.01 -3.02 -8.10
C ALA A 63 5.40 -2.46 -8.46
N ALA A 64 5.87 -1.46 -7.73
CA ALA A 64 7.21 -0.91 -7.90
C ALA A 64 8.30 -1.98 -7.70
N TYR A 65 8.13 -2.85 -6.71
CA TYR A 65 9.06 -3.94 -6.45
C TYR A 65 9.07 -4.98 -7.59
N LEU A 66 7.92 -5.31 -8.16
CA LEU A 66 7.85 -6.17 -9.35
C LEU A 66 8.64 -5.58 -10.53
N LEU A 67 8.55 -4.27 -10.74
CA LEU A 67 9.37 -3.59 -11.74
C LEU A 67 10.87 -3.64 -11.39
N ALA A 68 11.22 -3.49 -10.12
CA ALA A 68 12.61 -3.59 -9.65
C ALA A 68 13.21 -4.97 -9.93
N LEU A 69 12.45 -6.04 -9.78
CA LEU A 69 12.87 -7.40 -10.14
C LEU A 69 13.21 -7.56 -11.62
N LYS A 70 12.61 -6.73 -12.47
CA LYS A 70 12.90 -6.65 -13.91
C LYS A 70 13.87 -5.53 -14.27
N LYS A 71 14.42 -4.82 -13.29
CA LYS A 71 15.29 -3.64 -13.46
C LYS A 71 14.60 -2.52 -14.24
N GLN A 72 13.30 -2.35 -14.04
CA GLN A 72 12.44 -1.39 -14.74
C GLN A 72 11.78 -0.36 -13.81
N ASP A 73 12.31 -0.18 -12.60
CA ASP A 73 11.77 0.70 -11.56
C ASP A 73 12.32 2.13 -11.59
N HIS A 74 13.00 2.52 -12.65
CA HIS A 74 13.53 3.88 -12.80
C HIS A 74 12.40 4.89 -13.08
N HIS A 75 12.64 6.16 -12.71
CA HIS A 75 11.72 7.29 -12.94
C HIS A 75 10.34 7.17 -12.28
N LEU A 76 10.18 6.37 -11.25
CA LEU A 76 8.91 6.23 -10.52
C LEU A 76 8.56 7.47 -9.69
N ASP A 77 9.52 8.34 -9.42
CA ASP A 77 9.37 9.60 -8.69
C ASP A 77 8.98 10.78 -9.58
N GLN A 78 8.90 10.58 -10.90
CA GLN A 78 8.44 11.62 -11.82
C GLN A 78 6.94 11.91 -11.66
N SER A 79 6.55 13.11 -12.04
CA SER A 79 5.15 13.52 -12.05
C SER A 79 4.34 12.73 -13.07
N ILE A 80 3.07 12.51 -12.76
CA ILE A 80 2.11 11.94 -13.71
C ILE A 80 1.90 12.93 -14.84
N SER A 81 2.06 12.47 -16.09
CA SER A 81 1.89 13.29 -17.30
C SER A 81 0.51 13.19 -17.94
N ASP A 82 -0.30 12.22 -17.54
CA ASP A 82 -1.65 12.01 -18.02
C ASP A 82 -2.59 13.06 -17.44
N PHE A 83 -2.88 14.10 -18.24
CA PHE A 83 -3.69 15.24 -17.82
C PHE A 83 -5.15 14.86 -17.53
N GLU A 84 -5.73 13.98 -18.33
CA GLU A 84 -7.10 13.51 -18.13
C GLU A 84 -7.22 12.74 -16.81
N PHE A 85 -6.24 11.89 -16.53
CA PHE A 85 -6.16 11.18 -15.26
C PHE A 85 -6.07 12.17 -14.08
N LEU A 86 -5.18 13.16 -14.16
CA LEU A 86 -5.00 14.13 -13.09
C LEU A 86 -6.28 14.93 -12.81
N GLN A 87 -7.00 15.34 -13.84
CA GLN A 87 -8.28 16.03 -13.66
C GLN A 87 -9.30 15.17 -12.94
N SER A 88 -9.45 13.91 -13.34
CA SER A 88 -10.39 12.97 -12.71
C SER A 88 -9.98 12.59 -11.28
N ALA A 89 -8.70 12.48 -11.04
CA ALA A 89 -8.15 12.08 -9.73
C ALA A 89 -8.22 13.19 -8.67
N LEU A 90 -8.39 14.46 -9.07
CA LEU A 90 -8.56 15.56 -8.13
C LEU A 90 -9.90 15.49 -7.39
N GLU A 91 -10.94 14.95 -8.00
CA GLU A 91 -12.27 14.86 -7.39
C GLU A 91 -12.29 14.05 -6.07
N PRO A 92 -11.74 12.84 -5.99
CA PRO A 92 -11.65 12.14 -4.72
C PRO A 92 -10.88 12.90 -3.64
N ARG A 93 -9.85 13.65 -4.03
CA ARG A 93 -9.08 14.47 -3.09
C ARG A 93 -9.89 15.63 -2.54
N GLU A 94 -10.64 16.32 -3.39
CA GLU A 94 -11.54 17.40 -2.98
C GLU A 94 -12.66 16.88 -2.07
N GLN A 95 -13.24 15.73 -2.39
CA GLN A 95 -14.26 15.09 -1.55
C GLN A 95 -13.72 14.73 -0.17
N LEU A 96 -12.47 14.30 -0.07
CA LEU A 96 -11.82 14.03 1.21
C LEU A 96 -11.73 15.28 2.08
N ASP A 97 -11.34 16.41 1.50
CA ASP A 97 -11.21 17.68 2.21
C ASP A 97 -12.58 18.19 2.72
N GLU A 98 -13.67 17.83 2.07
CA GLU A 98 -15.03 18.20 2.43
C GLU A 98 -15.75 17.18 3.33
N ALA A 99 -15.17 15.99 3.53
CA ALA A 99 -15.80 14.90 4.26
C ALA A 99 -15.89 15.21 5.76
N THR A 100 -17.09 15.06 6.34
CA THR A 100 -17.38 15.33 7.75
C THR A 100 -17.98 14.15 8.52
N SER A 101 -18.25 13.03 7.85
CA SER A 101 -18.89 11.85 8.43
C SER A 101 -18.17 10.55 8.04
N GLN A 102 -18.31 9.53 8.90
CA GLN A 102 -17.79 8.19 8.62
C GLN A 102 -18.43 7.58 7.37
N GLU A 103 -19.72 7.83 7.15
CA GLU A 103 -20.43 7.35 5.95
C GLU A 103 -19.84 7.96 4.68
N HIS A 104 -19.57 9.26 4.66
CA HIS A 104 -18.96 9.94 3.53
C HIS A 104 -17.55 9.37 3.24
N LEU A 105 -16.74 9.20 4.28
CA LEU A 105 -15.39 8.61 4.14
C LEU A 105 -15.44 7.17 3.65
N SER A 106 -16.38 6.37 4.13
CA SER A 106 -16.57 5.00 3.67
C SER A 106 -16.93 4.92 2.18
N THR A 107 -17.84 5.79 1.72
CA THR A 107 -18.21 5.88 0.30
C THR A 107 -17.03 6.29 -0.56
N LEU A 108 -16.29 7.29 -0.14
CA LEU A 108 -15.08 7.75 -0.83
C LEU A 108 -14.02 6.66 -0.90
N LYS A 109 -13.84 5.92 0.18
CA LYS A 109 -12.90 4.78 0.24
C LYS A 109 -13.26 3.72 -0.80
N GLN A 110 -14.54 3.40 -0.97
CA GLN A 110 -14.99 2.47 -1.99
C GLN A 110 -14.69 2.97 -3.42
N GLU A 111 -14.89 4.24 -3.69
CA GLU A 111 -14.54 4.85 -4.98
C GLU A 111 -13.04 4.74 -5.25
N VAL A 112 -12.21 5.05 -4.26
CA VAL A 112 -10.74 4.93 -4.39
C VAL A 112 -10.32 3.49 -4.64
N PHE A 113 -10.93 2.51 -3.98
CA PHE A 113 -10.67 1.09 -4.25
C PHE A 113 -11.02 0.70 -5.68
N GLN A 114 -12.11 1.23 -6.24
CA GLN A 114 -12.46 0.99 -7.65
C GLN A 114 -11.41 1.54 -8.62
N TRP A 115 -10.87 2.73 -8.34
CA TRP A 115 -9.76 3.29 -9.10
C TRP A 115 -8.52 2.41 -9.03
N ILE A 116 -8.16 1.97 -7.83
CA ILE A 116 -7.00 1.08 -7.60
C ILE A 116 -7.20 -0.24 -8.35
N ASP A 117 -8.37 -0.85 -8.29
CA ASP A 117 -8.67 -2.10 -8.99
C ASP A 117 -8.50 -1.97 -10.52
N GLY A 118 -8.93 -0.86 -11.08
CA GLY A 118 -8.72 -0.55 -12.50
C GLY A 118 -7.25 -0.45 -12.86
N LEU A 119 -6.48 0.27 -12.04
CA LEU A 119 -5.04 0.44 -12.24
C LEU A 119 -4.27 -0.88 -12.04
N VAL A 120 -4.69 -1.72 -11.12
CA VAL A 120 -4.13 -3.06 -10.92
C VAL A 120 -4.30 -3.91 -12.18
N ARG A 121 -5.48 -3.89 -12.79
CA ARG A 121 -5.72 -4.61 -14.04
C ARG A 121 -4.83 -4.10 -15.18
N GLU A 122 -4.70 -2.79 -15.31
CA GLU A 122 -3.80 -2.18 -16.31
C GLU A 122 -2.35 -2.59 -16.08
N PHE A 123 -1.87 -2.51 -14.85
CA PHE A 123 -0.50 -2.91 -14.51
C PHE A 123 -0.23 -4.36 -14.88
N LYS A 124 -1.14 -5.28 -14.58
CA LYS A 124 -0.97 -6.70 -14.86
C LYS A 124 -0.83 -6.97 -16.35
N ILE A 125 -1.61 -6.29 -17.19
CA ILE A 125 -1.53 -6.40 -18.66
C ILE A 125 -0.19 -5.83 -19.15
N ASP A 126 0.16 -4.62 -18.76
CA ASP A 126 1.37 -3.95 -19.20
C ASP A 126 2.63 -4.69 -18.75
N TYR A 127 2.63 -5.22 -17.53
CA TYR A 127 3.73 -6.02 -16.99
C TYR A 127 3.89 -7.33 -17.77
N SER A 128 2.80 -8.02 -18.09
CA SER A 128 2.79 -9.25 -18.87
C SER A 128 3.27 -9.01 -20.32
N ASP A 129 2.90 -7.88 -20.91
CA ASP A 129 3.28 -7.48 -22.27
C ASP A 129 4.67 -6.85 -22.35
N GLU A 130 5.33 -6.70 -21.19
CA GLU A 130 6.64 -6.01 -21.07
C GLU A 130 6.59 -4.56 -21.55
N ASP A 131 5.42 -3.92 -21.45
CA ASP A 131 5.25 -2.51 -21.71
C ASP A 131 5.64 -1.69 -20.46
N TRP A 132 6.94 -1.56 -20.27
CA TRP A 132 7.49 -1.00 -19.05
C TRP A 132 7.17 0.48 -18.86
N GLY A 133 7.10 1.24 -19.93
CA GLY A 133 6.73 2.65 -19.88
C GLY A 133 5.34 2.86 -19.30
N GLU A 134 4.36 2.12 -19.78
CA GLU A 134 2.98 2.14 -19.28
C GLU A 134 2.89 1.57 -17.85
N ALA A 135 3.60 0.49 -17.57
CA ALA A 135 3.63 -0.10 -16.23
C ALA A 135 4.21 0.90 -15.19
N ARG A 136 5.26 1.63 -15.52
CA ARG A 136 5.81 2.68 -14.64
C ARG A 136 4.82 3.82 -14.42
N ASP A 137 4.12 4.24 -15.47
CA ASP A 137 3.10 5.29 -15.34
C ASP A 137 1.97 4.85 -14.41
N THR A 138 1.51 3.62 -14.54
CA THR A 138 0.50 3.02 -13.67
C THR A 138 0.96 2.97 -12.20
N VAL A 139 2.24 2.69 -11.93
CA VAL A 139 2.77 2.74 -10.56
C VAL A 139 2.67 4.15 -9.97
N ARG A 140 2.97 5.20 -10.76
CA ARG A 140 2.81 6.59 -10.30
C ARG A 140 1.36 6.90 -9.94
N LYS A 141 0.41 6.43 -10.73
CA LYS A 141 -1.04 6.57 -10.48
C LYS A 141 -1.47 5.80 -9.23
N LEU A 142 -0.98 4.57 -9.05
CA LEU A 142 -1.22 3.77 -7.84
C LEU A 142 -0.70 4.49 -6.59
N ARG A 143 0.49 5.09 -6.65
CA ARG A 143 1.03 5.88 -5.54
C ARG A 143 0.12 7.04 -5.15
N PHE A 144 -0.42 7.73 -6.15
CA PHE A 144 -1.36 8.82 -5.90
C PHE A 144 -2.57 8.34 -5.10
N PHE A 145 -3.23 7.29 -5.55
CA PHE A 145 -4.42 6.76 -4.86
C PHE A 145 -4.10 6.09 -3.53
N GLN A 146 -2.93 5.48 -3.40
CA GLN A 146 -2.51 4.94 -2.10
C GLN A 146 -2.34 6.04 -1.05
N ARG A 147 -1.83 7.20 -1.44
CA ARG A 147 -1.76 8.37 -0.55
C ARG A 147 -3.14 8.88 -0.17
N VAL A 148 -4.06 8.96 -1.13
CA VAL A 148 -5.45 9.33 -0.84
C VAL A 148 -6.07 8.34 0.14
N LEU A 149 -5.88 7.04 -0.06
CA LEU A 149 -6.37 5.98 0.83
C LEU A 149 -5.80 6.13 2.24
N ASN A 150 -4.51 6.37 2.37
CA ASN A 150 -3.87 6.59 3.66
C ASN A 150 -4.43 7.82 4.39
N ASP A 151 -4.71 8.88 3.65
CA ASP A 151 -5.30 10.11 4.21
C ASP A 151 -6.77 9.91 4.60
N ILE A 152 -7.53 9.08 3.87
CA ILE A 152 -8.88 8.67 4.26
C ILE A 152 -8.85 7.91 5.58
N GLU A 153 -7.95 6.96 5.73
CA GLU A 153 -7.80 6.15 6.95
C GLU A 153 -7.45 7.04 8.17
N LYS A 154 -6.58 8.03 7.99
CA LYS A 154 -6.28 9.02 9.04
C LYS A 154 -7.50 9.84 9.41
N ALA A 155 -8.30 10.25 8.42
CA ALA A 155 -9.52 11.02 8.66
C ALA A 155 -10.57 10.17 9.40
N GLU A 156 -10.70 8.88 9.05
CA GLU A 156 -11.56 7.94 9.76
C GLU A 156 -11.17 7.81 11.23
N ASP A 157 -9.88 7.63 11.51
CA ASP A 157 -9.34 7.51 12.87
C ASP A 157 -9.58 8.79 13.67
N GLN A 158 -9.39 9.95 13.07
CA GLN A 158 -9.60 11.24 13.72
C GLN A 158 -11.07 11.47 14.08
N LEU A 159 -12.00 11.10 13.22
CA LEU A 159 -13.43 11.19 13.53
C LEU A 159 -13.84 10.27 14.68
N LEU A 160 -13.26 9.07 14.78
CA LEU A 160 -13.48 8.17 15.91
C LEU A 160 -12.97 8.77 17.22
N ASP A 161 -11.79 9.36 17.23
CA ASP A 161 -11.21 10.03 18.40
C ASP A 161 -12.07 11.23 18.84
N ASP A 162 -12.60 12.00 17.89
CA ASP A 162 -13.47 13.14 18.17
C ASP A 162 -14.82 12.69 18.78
N GLU A 163 -15.39 11.59 18.31
CA GLU A 163 -16.61 10.98 18.85
C GLU A 163 -16.37 10.48 20.29
N ASP A 164 -15.29 9.77 20.54
CA ASP A 164 -14.92 9.27 21.87
C ASP A 164 -14.70 10.40 22.86
N ASN A 165 -14.10 11.50 22.47
CA ASN A 165 -13.90 12.68 23.30
C ASN A 165 -15.22 13.40 23.64
N PHE A 166 -16.16 13.41 22.72
CA PHE A 166 -17.49 14.01 22.93
C PHE A 166 -18.30 13.23 23.96
N ASP A 167 -18.26 11.90 23.90
CA ASP A 167 -18.95 11.02 24.85
C ASP A 167 -18.39 11.16 26.28
N LEU A 168 -17.09 11.47 26.43
CA LEU A 168 -16.45 11.72 27.73
C LEU A 168 -16.87 13.05 28.36
N ASP A 169 -17.15 14.06 27.56
CA ASP A 169 -17.58 15.39 28.03
C ASP A 169 -19.05 15.40 28.49
N ASP A 170 -19.88 14.47 28.01
CA ASP A 170 -21.29 14.34 28.41
C ASP A 170 -21.49 13.61 29.77
N ASP A 171 -20.46 12.95 30.29
CA ASP A 171 -20.49 12.26 31.60
C ASP A 171 -20.18 13.17 32.83
N PHE A 172 -20.06 14.46 32.59
CA PHE A 172 -19.91 15.49 33.58
C PHE A 172 -21.04 16.49 33.53
#